data_abda73ba1a612971a230650f4a1188a4
#
_entry.id   abda73ba1a612971a230650f4a1188a4
#
_cell.length_a   1.000
_cell.length_b   1.000
_cell.length_c   1.000
_cell.angle_alpha   90.00
_cell.angle_beta   90.00
_cell.angle_gamma   90.00
#
_symmetry.space_group_name_H-M   'P 1'
#
loop_
_entity.id
_entity.type
_entity.pdbx_description
1 polymer ?
#
loop_
_entity_poly.entity_id
_entity_poly.type
_entity_poly.pdbx_seq_one_letter_code
_entity_poly.pdbx_strand_id
1 'polypeptide(L)'
;MLTLEEVKNNLRLDYDSDDSYIQMLIDASTMFILGAIEVNTTPEDERFKTCQFMLVSLWYENRVPATSALQQDVPFTIQALIWQLRGLRDGDTNTTS
;
A
#
# COMPACT_ATOMS: atom_id res chain seq x y z
N MET A 1 9.26 0.47 4.62
CA MET A 1 8.72 -0.12 3.39
C MET A 1 8.33 -1.57 3.63
N LEU A 2 7.19 -1.96 3.15
CA LEU A 2 6.70 -3.34 3.31
C LEU A 2 7.56 -4.30 2.50
N THR A 3 7.93 -5.43 3.10
CA THR A 3 8.74 -6.43 2.42
C THR A 3 7.93 -7.69 2.14
N LEU A 4 8.44 -8.48 1.19
CA LEU A 4 7.81 -9.75 0.85
C LEU A 4 7.68 -10.66 2.08
N GLU A 5 8.74 -10.72 2.89
CA GLU A 5 8.71 -11.57 4.07
C GLU A 5 7.65 -11.11 5.07
N GLU A 6 7.51 -9.80 5.23
CA GLU A 6 6.49 -9.29 6.15
C GLU A 6 5.09 -9.68 5.68
N VAL A 7 4.84 -9.59 4.37
CA VAL A 7 3.55 -9.99 3.83
C VAL A 7 3.30 -11.46 4.06
N LYS A 8 4.28 -12.29 3.74
CA LYS A 8 4.13 -13.74 3.90
C LYS A 8 3.90 -14.12 5.35
N ASN A 9 4.64 -13.49 6.27
CA ASN A 9 4.48 -13.78 7.68
C ASN A 9 3.10 -13.39 8.18
N ASN A 10 2.64 -12.24 7.79
CA ASN A 10 1.33 -11.76 8.26
C ASN A 10 0.17 -12.52 7.65
N LEU A 11 0.32 -13.01 6.43
CA LEU A 11 -0.71 -13.83 5.79
C LEU A 11 -0.51 -15.31 6.05
N ARG A 12 0.55 -15.67 6.78
CA ARG A 12 0.84 -17.05 7.15
C ARG A 12 1.02 -17.95 5.94
N LEU A 13 1.79 -17.46 4.98
CA LEU A 13 2.06 -18.21 3.76
C LEU A 13 3.38 -18.96 3.90
N ASP A 14 3.32 -20.28 3.78
CA ASP A 14 4.50 -21.14 3.94
C ASP A 14 5.17 -21.50 2.62
N TYR A 15 4.55 -21.16 1.50
CA TYR A 15 5.02 -21.58 0.19
C TYR A 15 5.54 -20.37 -0.58
N ASP A 16 6.32 -20.68 -1.63
CA ASP A 16 6.97 -19.63 -2.40
C ASP A 16 6.36 -19.43 -3.79
N SER A 17 5.31 -20.18 -4.12
CA SER A 17 4.78 -20.15 -5.48
C SER A 17 4.17 -18.80 -5.86
N ASP A 18 3.75 -18.01 -4.89
CA ASP A 18 3.15 -16.69 -5.15
C ASP A 18 4.11 -15.53 -4.90
N ASP A 19 5.39 -15.81 -4.64
CA ASP A 19 6.32 -14.75 -4.25
C ASP A 19 6.41 -13.65 -5.29
N SER A 20 6.54 -14.01 -6.57
CA SER A 20 6.62 -13.00 -7.62
C SER A 20 5.37 -12.16 -7.70
N TYR A 21 4.22 -12.81 -7.59
CA TYR A 21 2.94 -12.11 -7.63
C TYR A 21 2.82 -11.14 -6.46
N ILE A 22 3.17 -11.61 -5.25
CA ILE A 22 3.09 -10.76 -4.07
C ILE A 22 4.04 -9.57 -4.20
N GLN A 23 5.25 -9.81 -4.71
CA GLN A 23 6.19 -8.71 -4.89
C GLN A 23 5.65 -7.68 -5.88
N MET A 24 5.01 -8.13 -6.94
CA MET A 24 4.39 -7.21 -7.89
C MET A 24 3.26 -6.41 -7.24
N LEU A 25 2.51 -7.03 -6.34
CA LEU A 25 1.46 -6.31 -5.61
C LEU A 25 2.06 -5.27 -4.66
N ILE A 26 3.18 -5.61 -4.01
CA ILE A 26 3.85 -4.64 -3.15
C ILE A 26 4.31 -3.44 -3.97
N ASP A 27 4.92 -3.69 -5.13
CA ASP A 27 5.36 -2.61 -5.99
C ASP A 27 4.18 -1.76 -6.47
N ALA A 28 3.07 -2.41 -6.82
CA ALA A 28 1.87 -1.71 -7.25
C ALA A 28 1.29 -0.87 -6.11
N SER A 29 1.34 -1.38 -4.88
CA SER A 29 0.82 -0.62 -3.74
C SER A 29 1.64 0.65 -3.51
N THR A 30 2.95 0.56 -3.68
CA THR A 30 3.79 1.74 -3.58
C THR A 30 3.38 2.77 -4.61
N MET A 31 3.25 2.35 -5.86
CA MET A 31 2.86 3.26 -6.93
C MET A 31 1.48 3.86 -6.68
N PHE A 32 0.55 3.03 -6.22
CA PHE A 32 -0.80 3.50 -5.94
C PHE A 32 -0.81 4.61 -4.90
N ILE A 33 -0.11 4.37 -3.78
CA ILE A 33 -0.12 5.33 -2.68
C ILE A 33 0.63 6.60 -3.06
N LEU A 34 1.81 6.45 -3.65
CA LEU A 34 2.59 7.63 -4.01
C LEU A 34 1.87 8.50 -5.03
N GLY A 35 1.18 7.86 -5.97
CA GLY A 35 0.36 8.61 -6.93
C GLY A 35 -0.79 9.33 -6.25
N ALA A 36 -1.42 8.69 -5.28
CA ALA A 36 -2.56 9.28 -4.60
C ALA A 36 -2.17 10.46 -3.72
N ILE A 37 -0.99 10.42 -3.12
CA ILE A 37 -0.53 11.53 -2.26
C ILE A 37 0.40 12.48 -2.99
N GLU A 38 0.70 12.20 -4.24
CA GLU A 38 1.44 13.11 -5.12
C GLU A 38 2.85 13.42 -4.62
N VAL A 39 3.57 12.36 -4.20
CA VAL A 39 4.97 12.50 -3.81
C VAL A 39 5.82 11.51 -4.60
N ASN A 40 7.12 11.73 -4.62
CA ASN A 40 8.05 10.90 -5.37
C ASN A 40 8.81 9.90 -4.52
N THR A 41 8.81 10.09 -3.21
CA THR A 41 9.54 9.21 -2.31
C THR A 41 8.62 8.66 -1.26
N THR A 42 8.94 7.46 -0.78
CA THR A 42 8.09 6.81 0.22
C THR A 42 8.22 7.53 1.56
N PRO A 43 7.10 7.85 2.21
CA PRO A 43 7.17 8.45 3.54
C PRO A 43 7.72 7.44 4.56
N GLU A 44 8.44 7.95 5.54
CA GLU A 44 8.91 7.13 6.64
C GLU A 44 7.89 7.17 7.78
N ASP A 45 6.71 6.63 7.51
CA ASP A 45 5.62 6.65 8.46
C ASP A 45 4.99 5.28 8.49
N GLU A 46 4.67 4.80 9.69
CA GLU A 46 4.09 3.47 9.84
C GLU A 46 2.77 3.33 9.08
N ARG A 47 2.06 4.43 8.90
CA ARG A 47 0.80 4.38 8.17
C ARG A 47 1.02 4.03 6.70
N PHE A 48 2.17 4.39 6.13
CA PHE A 48 2.48 4.00 4.76
C PHE A 48 2.57 2.47 4.65
N LYS A 49 3.32 1.86 5.55
CA LYS A 49 3.48 0.42 5.56
C LYS A 49 2.14 -0.28 5.81
N THR A 50 1.36 0.22 6.76
CA THR A 50 0.06 -0.33 7.06
C THR A 50 -0.86 -0.27 5.84
N CYS A 51 -0.87 0.87 5.18
CA CYS A 51 -1.69 1.04 3.98
C CYS A 51 -1.24 0.09 2.87
N GLN A 52 0.07 -0.06 2.69
CA GLN A 52 0.59 -1.02 1.72
C GLN A 52 0.11 -2.43 2.02
N PHE A 53 0.21 -2.83 3.29
CA PHE A 53 -0.20 -4.17 3.66
C PHE A 53 -1.68 -4.39 3.41
N MET A 54 -2.51 -3.41 3.74
CA MET A 54 -3.95 -3.53 3.52
C MET A 54 -4.27 -3.67 2.04
N LEU A 55 -3.59 -2.89 1.19
CA LEU A 55 -3.80 -3.00 -0.25
C LEU A 55 -3.34 -4.36 -0.78
N VAL A 56 -2.15 -4.78 -0.39
CA VAL A 56 -1.61 -6.06 -0.86
C VAL A 56 -2.52 -7.20 -0.42
N SER A 57 -2.98 -7.19 0.84
CA SER A 57 -3.86 -8.23 1.34
C SER A 57 -5.17 -8.26 0.55
N LEU A 58 -5.76 -7.10 0.33
CA LEU A 58 -7.01 -7.01 -0.41
C LEU A 58 -6.84 -7.57 -1.82
N TRP A 59 -5.80 -7.13 -2.51
CA TRP A 59 -5.56 -7.57 -3.87
C TRP A 59 -5.20 -9.06 -3.95
N TYR A 60 -4.42 -9.53 -2.99
CA TYR A 60 -4.01 -10.92 -2.96
C TYR A 60 -5.22 -11.83 -2.74
N GLU A 61 -6.06 -11.48 -1.77
CA GLU A 61 -7.22 -12.30 -1.46
C GLU A 61 -8.23 -12.33 -2.60
N ASN A 62 -8.31 -11.27 -3.36
CA ASN A 62 -9.22 -11.19 -4.49
C ASN A 62 -8.56 -11.58 -5.80
N ARG A 63 -7.31 -12.00 -5.75
CA ARG A 63 -6.54 -12.45 -6.93
C ARG A 63 -6.54 -11.40 -8.03
N VAL A 64 -6.42 -10.15 -7.65
CA VAL A 64 -6.35 -9.05 -8.61
C VAL A 64 -5.05 -9.14 -9.39
N PRO A 65 -5.09 -9.10 -10.73
CA PRO A 65 -3.83 -9.07 -11.50
C PRO A 65 -3.05 -7.80 -11.18
N ALA A 66 -1.73 -7.93 -11.03
CA ALA A 66 -0.91 -6.78 -10.68
C ALA A 66 -1.05 -5.66 -11.70
N THR A 67 -1.29 -6.02 -12.97
CA THR A 67 -1.44 -5.02 -14.03
C THR A 67 -2.71 -4.19 -13.90
N SER A 68 -3.70 -4.68 -13.15
CA SER A 68 -4.95 -3.93 -12.94
C SER A 68 -5.05 -3.35 -11.54
N ALA A 69 -4.07 -3.58 -10.69
CA ALA A 69 -4.18 -3.18 -9.28
C ALA A 69 -4.38 -1.66 -9.14
N LEU A 70 -3.70 -0.88 -9.97
CA LEU A 70 -3.79 0.57 -9.86
C LEU A 70 -5.16 1.13 -10.24
N GLN A 71 -5.99 0.31 -10.87
CA GLN A 71 -7.32 0.72 -11.33
C GLN A 71 -8.43 0.23 -10.43
N GLN A 72 -8.08 -0.42 -9.33
CA GLN A 72 -9.08 -0.98 -8.44
C GLN A 72 -9.64 0.08 -7.50
N ASP A 73 -10.92 -0.05 -7.19
CA ASP A 73 -11.52 0.74 -6.12
C ASP A 73 -11.03 0.22 -4.79
N VAL A 74 -10.85 1.11 -3.83
CA VAL A 74 -10.38 0.72 -2.52
C VAL A 74 -11.41 1.05 -1.45
N PRO A 75 -11.48 0.23 -0.39
CA PRO A 75 -12.40 0.49 0.71
C PRO A 75 -12.12 1.83 1.39
N PHE A 76 -13.13 2.34 2.05
CA PHE A 76 -13.01 3.63 2.73
C PHE A 76 -11.90 3.63 3.78
N THR A 77 -11.69 2.51 4.47
CA THR A 77 -10.64 2.44 5.48
C THR A 77 -9.27 2.70 4.89
N ILE A 78 -9.01 2.16 3.71
CA ILE A 78 -7.73 2.40 3.03
C ILE A 78 -7.68 3.83 2.50
N GLN A 79 -8.79 4.32 1.97
CA GLN A 79 -8.87 5.71 1.54
C GLN A 79 -8.55 6.68 2.68
N ALA A 80 -9.07 6.38 3.87
CA ALA A 80 -8.83 7.25 5.02
C ALA A 80 -7.34 7.29 5.38
N LEU A 81 -6.66 6.14 5.29
CA LEU A 81 -5.22 6.11 5.53
C LEU A 81 -4.46 6.90 4.48
N ILE A 82 -4.89 6.81 3.24
CA ILE A 82 -4.27 7.58 2.16
C ILE A 82 -4.43 9.08 2.42
N TRP A 83 -5.61 9.49 2.86
CA TRP A 83 -5.82 10.90 3.19
C TRP A 83 -4.93 11.36 4.32
N GLN A 84 -4.71 10.51 5.33
CA GLN A 84 -3.79 10.86 6.42
C GLN A 84 -2.37 11.01 5.90
N LEU A 85 -1.95 10.12 5.00
CA LEU A 85 -0.62 10.21 4.41
C LEU A 85 -0.49 11.47 3.56
N ARG A 86 -1.54 11.83 2.85
CA ARG A 86 -1.53 13.07 2.08
C ARG A 86 -1.42 14.27 3.00
N GLY A 87 -2.07 14.21 4.16
CA GLY A 87 -1.94 15.26 5.16
C GLY A 87 -0.52 15.39 5.67
N LEU A 88 0.20 14.28 5.79
CA LEU A 88 1.61 14.33 6.18
C LEU A 88 2.45 15.04 5.13
N ARG A 89 2.16 14.82 3.84
CA ARG A 89 2.85 15.53 2.77
C ARG A 89 2.67 17.04 2.93
N ASP A 90 1.47 17.44 3.33
CA ASP A 90 1.15 18.85 3.52
C ASP A 90 1.25 19.26 4.98
N GLY A 91 1.88 18.44 5.80
CA GLY A 91 1.80 18.56 7.24
C GLY A 91 2.23 19.89 7.80
N ASP A 92 3.28 20.46 7.25
CA ASP A 92 3.80 21.71 7.77
C ASP A 92 2.81 22.85 7.57
N THR A 93 2.08 22.79 6.47
CA THR A 93 1.10 23.83 6.18
C THR A 93 -0.18 23.61 6.94
N ASN A 94 -0.42 22.40 7.37
CA ASN A 94 -1.67 22.07 8.04
C ASN A 94 -1.67 22.38 9.50
N THR A 95 -0.53 22.72 10.04
CA THR A 95 -0.48 23.05 11.46
C THR A 95 -1.32 24.27 11.78
N THR A 96 -1.62 25.03 10.78
CA THR A 96 -2.44 26.23 10.97
C THR A 96 -3.92 25.93 11.01
N SER A 97 -4.29 24.79 10.56
CA SER A 97 -5.72 24.48 10.42
C SER A 97 -6.38 24.16 11.72
#